data_69574e522bc2feeee2dbaf78a2dfdf2d
#
_entry.id   69574e522bc2feeee2dbaf78a2dfdf2d
#
_cell.length_a   1.000
_cell.length_b   1.000
_cell.length_c   1.000
_cell.angle_alpha   90.00
_cell.angle_beta   90.00
_cell.angle_gamma   90.00
#
_symmetry.space_group_name_H-M   'P 1'
#
loop_
_entity.id
_entity.type
_entity.pdbx_description
1 polymer ?
#
loop_
_entity_poly.entity_id
_entity_poly.type
_entity_poly.pdbx_seq_one_letter_code
_entity_poly.pdbx_strand_id
1 'polypeptide(L)' 'MLLIETSSLPRFAATHAFYGKHGYTKVARIPDFYADGDSKVIFAKRIAD' A
#
# COMPACT_ATOMS: atom_id res chain seq x y z
N MET A 1 8.92 -5.63 -11.32
CA MET A 1 8.35 -5.32 -10.00
C MET A 1 6.96 -4.74 -10.15
N LEU A 2 6.04 -5.20 -9.34
CA LEU A 2 4.67 -4.68 -9.31
C LEU A 2 4.52 -3.68 -8.17
N LEU A 3 3.89 -2.55 -8.44
CA LEU A 3 3.62 -1.53 -7.42
C LEU A 3 2.12 -1.29 -7.32
N ILE A 4 1.65 -1.12 -6.08
CA ILE A 4 0.28 -0.74 -5.80
C ILE A 4 0.30 0.49 -4.91
N GLU A 5 -0.41 1.54 -5.32
CA GLU A 5 -0.56 2.76 -4.54
C GLU A 5 -1.97 2.80 -3.97
N THR A 6 -2.09 3.05 -2.68
CA THR A 6 -3.38 3.01 -2.00
C THR A 6 -3.44 4.02 -0.87
N SER A 7 -4.67 4.31 -0.43
CA SER A 7 -4.94 5.20 0.70
C SER A 7 -4.61 4.52 2.02
N SER A 8 -4.23 5.33 3.02
CA SER A 8 -3.95 4.84 4.37
C SER A 8 -5.17 4.84 5.28
N LEU A 9 -6.35 5.25 4.79
CA LEU A 9 -7.54 5.32 5.63
C LEU A 9 -7.92 3.95 6.20
N PRO A 10 -8.45 3.90 7.44
CA PRO A 10 -8.77 2.63 8.10
C PRO A 10 -9.70 1.72 7.30
N ARG A 11 -10.58 2.29 6.47
CA ARG A 11 -11.49 1.48 5.66
C ARG A 11 -10.76 0.60 4.64
N PHE A 12 -9.47 0.87 4.39
CA PHE A 12 -8.65 0.06 3.47
C PHE A 12 -7.77 -0.95 4.19
N ALA A 13 -7.94 -1.11 5.52
CA ALA A 13 -7.09 -2.01 6.28
C ALA A 13 -7.16 -3.46 5.78
N ALA A 14 -8.37 -3.93 5.44
CA ALA A 14 -8.54 -5.29 4.89
C ALA A 14 -7.83 -5.43 3.54
N THR A 15 -7.87 -4.38 2.71
CA THR A 15 -7.19 -4.37 1.43
C THR A 15 -5.68 -4.47 1.60
N HIS A 16 -5.12 -3.74 2.58
CA HIS A 16 -3.69 -3.81 2.88
C HIS A 16 -3.30 -5.20 3.36
N ALA A 17 -4.13 -5.82 4.21
CA ALA A 17 -3.89 -7.17 4.69
C ALA A 17 -3.90 -8.17 3.53
N PHE A 18 -4.81 -7.98 2.58
CA PHE A 18 -4.89 -8.81 1.38
C PHE A 18 -3.58 -8.73 0.58
N TYR A 19 -3.05 -7.53 0.37
CA TYR A 19 -1.79 -7.36 -0.34
C TYR A 19 -0.64 -8.07 0.38
N GLY A 20 -0.53 -7.91 1.70
CA GLY A 20 0.50 -8.58 2.48
C GLY A 20 0.41 -10.09 2.35
N LYS A 21 -0.81 -10.63 2.37
CA LYS A 21 -1.04 -12.07 2.24
C LYS A 21 -0.60 -12.59 0.87
N HIS A 22 -0.65 -11.74 -0.15
CA HIS A 22 -0.28 -12.11 -1.51
C HIS A 22 1.15 -11.72 -1.89
N GLY A 23 2.00 -11.50 -0.90
CA GLY A 23 3.42 -11.30 -1.13
C GLY A 23 3.84 -9.86 -1.37
N TYR A 24 2.94 -8.89 -1.19
CA TYR A 24 3.30 -7.48 -1.30
C TYR A 24 3.86 -6.98 0.01
N THR A 25 4.84 -6.10 -0.06
CA THR A 25 5.47 -5.47 1.11
C THR A 25 5.23 -3.96 1.05
N LYS A 26 4.87 -3.37 2.19
CA LYS A 26 4.76 -1.91 2.27
C LYS A 26 6.16 -1.33 2.23
N VAL A 27 6.44 -0.51 1.21
CA VAL A 27 7.79 0.01 0.99
C VAL A 27 7.88 1.52 1.15
N ALA A 28 6.76 2.24 1.15
CA ALA A 28 6.79 3.69 1.29
C ALA A 28 5.45 4.22 1.78
N ARG A 29 5.50 5.41 2.38
CA ARG A 29 4.32 6.14 2.83
C ARG A 29 4.59 7.63 2.64
N ILE A 30 3.66 8.31 1.97
CA ILE A 30 3.73 9.76 1.78
C ILE A 30 2.59 10.37 2.59
N PRO A 31 2.91 11.05 3.72
CA PRO A 31 1.86 11.61 4.58
C PRO A 31 0.99 12.62 3.85
N ASP A 32 -0.32 12.55 4.12
CA ASP A 32 -1.31 13.52 3.64
C ASP A 32 -1.33 13.72 2.12
N PHE A 33 -0.93 12.70 1.37
CA PHE A 33 -0.83 12.82 -0.09
C PHE A 33 -2.18 13.09 -0.75
N TYR A 34 -3.22 12.37 -0.32
CA TYR A 34 -4.56 12.53 -0.91
C TYR A 34 -5.37 13.62 -0.22
N ALA A 35 -5.22 13.76 1.09
CA ALA A 35 -5.91 14.72 1.92
C ALA A 35 -5.30 14.67 3.31
N ASP A 36 -5.66 15.60 4.18
CA ASP A 36 -5.23 15.57 5.58
C ASP A 36 -5.63 14.23 6.20
N GLY A 37 -4.67 13.51 6.75
CA GLY A 37 -4.91 12.23 7.39
C GLY A 37 -5.07 11.05 6.41
N ASP A 38 -4.96 11.30 5.11
CA ASP A 38 -5.08 10.26 4.08
C ASP A 38 -3.77 10.18 3.30
N SER A 39 -2.89 9.33 3.77
CA SER A 39 -1.55 9.17 3.18
C SER A 39 -1.58 8.20 2.00
N LYS A 40 -0.61 8.37 1.11
CA LYS A 40 -0.37 7.38 0.06
C LYS A 40 0.52 6.29 0.63
N VAL A 41 0.08 5.04 0.51
CA VAL A 41 0.89 3.88 0.89
C VAL A 41 1.23 3.11 -0.37
N ILE A 42 2.49 2.74 -0.52
CA ILE A 42 2.96 2.02 -1.69
C ILE A 42 3.38 0.62 -1.27
N PHE A 43 2.79 -0.37 -1.92
CA PHE A 43 3.16 -1.78 -1.77
C PHE A 43 3.91 -2.23 -3.01
N ALA A 44 4.89 -3.08 -2.82
CA ALA A 44 5.68 -3.63 -3.91
C ALA A 44 5.76 -5.14 -3.81
N LYS A 45 5.79 -5.77 -4.97
CA LYS A 45 6.00 -7.22 -5.06
C LYS A 45 7.01 -7.48 -6.16
N ARG A 46 8.07 -8.21 -5.81
CA ARG A 46 9.06 -8.62 -6.79
C ARG A 46 8.49 -9.76 -7.63
N ILE A 47 8.56 -9.62 -8.94
CA ILE A 47 8.20 -10.70 -9.83
C ILE A 47 9.41 -11.60 -9.95
N ALA A 48 9.24 -12.86 -9.56
CA ALA A 48 10.32 -13.84 -9.65
C ALA A 48 10.60 -14.18 -11.11
N ASP A 49 11.87 -14.37 -11.41
CA ASP A 49 12.29 -14.81 -12.73
C ASP A 49 12.83 -16.20 -12.68
#